data_5b81b95c2878ab298f15ceea1f5d5b73
#
_entry.id   5b81b95c2878ab298f15ceea1f5d5b73
#
_cell.length_a   1.000
_cell.length_b   1.000
_cell.length_c   1.000
_cell.angle_alpha   90.00
_cell.angle_beta   90.00
_cell.angle_gamma   90.00
#
_symmetry.space_group_name_H-M   'P 1'
#
loop_
_entity.id
_entity.type
_entity.pdbx_description
1 polymer ?
#
loop_
_entity_poly.entity_id
_entity_poly.type
_entity_poly.pdbx_seq_one_letter_code
_entity_poly.pdbx_strand_id
1 'polypeptide(L)'
;MKVAIFGYGKVGKCLEKCIQSDDNMQLEAIFSRRKIPHEKYVPSDKLKEYTGKLDVVAIATGSKEDITDDNLRYFNTVDSYDVHQRIDSHKERLKDDNTLSIVSVGWDPGILSIQRALCNSLSNNGVYTFWGKGVSQGHSNALMQIEGVKDAIQFTVPNRKAIRLARQGIASDTPHTRVCYINCDKGKREEIRQKVLDMPYYFKGYPVKIFFVSGEKIRTLWQNTSHKGLTLSGGCCWHSEYSLHTTNNALFTAQIMLSYIKAVPRLIADGYTGVADPLDIPVKYLVENKSML
;
A
#
# COMPACT_ATOMS: atom_id res chain seq x y z
N MET A 1 -17.16 -16.80 7.13
CA MET A 1 -16.81 -15.45 7.60
C MET A 1 -17.44 -14.41 6.69
N LYS A 2 -18.18 -13.46 7.26
CA LYS A 2 -18.88 -12.38 6.54
C LYS A 2 -17.98 -11.16 6.40
N VAL A 3 -17.60 -10.83 5.18
CA VAL A 3 -16.66 -9.74 4.88
C VAL A 3 -17.35 -8.67 4.07
N ALA A 4 -17.07 -7.40 4.35
CA ALA A 4 -17.43 -6.29 3.50
C ALA A 4 -16.19 -5.57 2.98
N ILE A 5 -16.33 -4.90 1.84
CA ILE A 5 -15.29 -4.07 1.25
C ILE A 5 -15.71 -2.61 1.34
N PHE A 6 -14.88 -1.76 1.93
CA PHE A 6 -15.07 -0.32 1.98
C PHE A 6 -14.12 0.36 0.98
N GLY A 7 -14.67 0.80 -0.16
CA GLY A 7 -13.91 1.31 -1.30
C GLY A 7 -13.76 0.30 -2.43
N TYR A 8 -14.19 0.67 -3.65
CA TYR A 8 -14.22 -0.23 -4.80
C TYR A 8 -13.35 0.26 -5.96
N GLY A 9 -12.09 0.58 -5.61
CA GLY A 9 -11.02 0.88 -6.56
C GLY A 9 -10.35 -0.38 -7.11
N LYS A 10 -9.10 -0.25 -7.59
CA LYS A 10 -8.34 -1.39 -8.12
C LYS A 10 -8.13 -2.50 -7.07
N VAL A 11 -7.76 -2.13 -5.84
CA VAL A 11 -7.55 -3.09 -4.73
C VAL A 11 -8.87 -3.74 -4.33
N GLY A 12 -9.94 -2.96 -4.14
CA GLY A 12 -11.26 -3.49 -3.76
C GLY A 12 -11.81 -4.51 -4.76
N LYS A 13 -11.65 -4.26 -6.07
CA LYS A 13 -12.03 -5.22 -7.14
C LYS A 13 -11.19 -6.49 -7.14
N CYS A 14 -9.91 -6.38 -6.80
CA CYS A 14 -9.05 -7.56 -6.65
C CYS A 14 -9.42 -8.35 -5.38
N LEU A 15 -9.70 -7.65 -4.30
CA LEU A 15 -10.07 -8.26 -3.03
C LEU A 15 -11.41 -9.01 -3.12
N GLU A 16 -12.39 -8.46 -3.82
CA GLU A 16 -13.63 -9.17 -4.13
C GLU A 16 -13.35 -10.54 -4.77
N LYS A 17 -12.51 -10.57 -5.82
CA LYS A 17 -12.14 -11.83 -6.49
C LYS A 17 -11.44 -12.80 -5.52
N CYS A 18 -10.57 -12.29 -4.66
CA CYS A 18 -9.90 -13.11 -3.65
C CYS A 18 -10.90 -13.70 -2.64
N ILE A 19 -11.86 -12.90 -2.16
CA ILE A 19 -12.91 -13.35 -1.24
C ILE A 19 -13.81 -14.38 -1.90
N GLN A 20 -14.24 -14.14 -3.15
CA GLN A 20 -15.09 -15.07 -3.91
C GLN A 20 -14.41 -16.41 -4.22
N SER A 21 -13.07 -16.45 -4.22
CA SER A 21 -12.30 -17.68 -4.45
C SER A 21 -12.05 -18.49 -3.17
N ASP A 22 -12.57 -18.06 -2.03
CA ASP A 22 -12.39 -18.72 -0.73
C ASP A 22 -13.74 -19.20 -0.18
N ASP A 23 -13.93 -20.52 -0.12
CA ASP A 23 -15.18 -21.14 0.30
C ASP A 23 -15.60 -20.83 1.74
N ASN A 24 -14.66 -20.37 2.58
CA ASN A 24 -14.91 -20.01 3.98
C ASN A 24 -15.32 -18.53 4.15
N MET A 25 -15.40 -17.76 3.06
CA MET A 25 -15.72 -16.35 3.09
C MET A 25 -16.97 -16.03 2.27
N GLN A 26 -17.73 -15.06 2.75
CA GLN A 26 -18.88 -14.51 2.07
C GLN A 26 -18.75 -13.00 1.98
N LEU A 27 -18.74 -12.47 0.76
CA LEU A 27 -18.85 -11.02 0.55
C LEU A 27 -20.29 -10.59 0.80
N GLU A 28 -20.52 -9.76 1.83
CA GLU A 28 -21.86 -9.28 2.19
C GLU A 28 -22.21 -7.97 1.51
N ALA A 29 -21.29 -6.99 1.51
CA ALA A 29 -21.53 -5.66 0.97
C ALA A 29 -20.25 -5.03 0.42
N ILE A 30 -20.46 -4.09 -0.52
CA ILE A 30 -19.41 -3.20 -1.03
C ILE A 30 -19.83 -1.76 -0.77
N PHE A 31 -19.21 -1.13 0.20
CA PHE A 31 -19.47 0.26 0.55
C PHE A 31 -18.71 1.22 -0.34
N SER A 32 -19.39 2.17 -0.94
CA SER A 32 -18.77 3.19 -1.77
C SER A 32 -19.54 4.50 -1.71
N ARG A 33 -18.85 5.64 -1.71
CA ARG A 33 -19.43 6.98 -1.84
C ARG A 33 -20.01 7.21 -3.24
N ARG A 34 -19.44 6.57 -4.25
CA ARG A 34 -19.93 6.66 -5.64
C ARG A 34 -20.79 5.43 -5.92
N LYS A 35 -21.94 5.66 -6.54
CA LYS A 35 -22.77 4.56 -7.04
C LYS A 35 -21.96 3.70 -8.02
N ILE A 36 -21.95 2.40 -7.80
CA ILE A 36 -21.30 1.41 -8.66
C ILE A 36 -22.34 0.43 -9.18
N PRO A 37 -22.22 -0.08 -10.42
CA PRO A 37 -23.12 -1.09 -10.97
C PRO A 37 -22.75 -2.48 -10.42
N HIS A 38 -23.11 -2.73 -9.16
CA HIS A 38 -22.82 -3.99 -8.47
C HIS A 38 -23.99 -4.37 -7.56
N GLU A 39 -24.38 -5.66 -7.57
CA GLU A 39 -25.53 -6.15 -6.78
C GLU A 39 -25.36 -5.97 -5.27
N LYS A 40 -24.14 -6.08 -4.76
CA LYS A 40 -23.79 -5.89 -3.34
C LYS A 40 -23.42 -4.46 -2.98
N TYR A 41 -23.67 -3.51 -3.88
CA TYR A 41 -23.41 -2.10 -3.60
C TYR A 41 -24.29 -1.57 -2.48
N VAL A 42 -23.65 -0.90 -1.53
CA VAL A 42 -24.30 -0.14 -0.46
C VAL A 42 -23.66 1.26 -0.39
N PRO A 43 -24.45 2.33 -0.29
CA PRO A 43 -23.89 3.65 -0.01
C PRO A 43 -23.09 3.64 1.29
N SER A 44 -21.94 4.33 1.31
CA SER A 44 -21.02 4.28 2.47
C SER A 44 -21.62 4.85 3.76
N ASP A 45 -22.55 5.80 3.67
CA ASP A 45 -23.28 6.38 4.81
C ASP A 45 -24.19 5.38 5.54
N LYS A 46 -24.49 4.24 4.92
CA LYS A 46 -25.25 3.15 5.54
C LYS A 46 -24.41 2.11 6.28
N LEU A 47 -23.09 2.33 6.39
CA LEU A 47 -22.17 1.39 7.06
C LEU A 47 -22.67 1.01 8.47
N LYS A 48 -23.14 1.98 9.25
CA LYS A 48 -23.64 1.77 10.61
C LYS A 48 -24.77 0.74 10.72
N GLU A 49 -25.60 0.58 9.70
CA GLU A 49 -26.70 -0.39 9.66
C GLU A 49 -26.21 -1.85 9.68
N TYR A 50 -24.89 -2.06 9.42
CA TYR A 50 -24.23 -3.37 9.39
C TYR A 50 -23.46 -3.71 10.66
N THR A 51 -23.52 -2.87 11.69
CA THR A 51 -22.90 -3.17 12.99
C THR A 51 -23.43 -4.49 13.54
N GLY A 52 -22.52 -5.38 13.96
CA GLY A 52 -22.85 -6.72 14.47
C GLY A 52 -23.24 -7.74 13.37
N LYS A 53 -23.24 -7.35 12.09
CA LYS A 53 -23.60 -8.25 10.98
C LYS A 53 -22.40 -8.72 10.15
N LEU A 54 -21.25 -8.09 10.35
CA LEU A 54 -20.01 -8.34 9.61
C LEU A 54 -18.92 -8.80 10.57
N ASP A 55 -18.13 -9.77 10.14
CA ASP A 55 -16.95 -10.22 10.89
C ASP A 55 -15.76 -9.28 10.67
N VAL A 56 -15.57 -8.81 9.42
CA VAL A 56 -14.46 -7.91 9.04
C VAL A 56 -14.89 -6.96 7.92
N VAL A 57 -14.44 -5.71 8.02
CA VAL A 57 -14.52 -4.71 6.93
C VAL A 57 -13.12 -4.48 6.36
N ALA A 58 -12.93 -4.80 5.09
CA ALA A 58 -11.68 -4.55 4.38
C ALA A 58 -11.69 -3.13 3.78
N ILE A 59 -10.80 -2.27 4.23
CA ILE A 59 -10.72 -0.88 3.79
C ILE A 59 -9.77 -0.80 2.59
N ALA A 60 -10.33 -0.57 1.41
CA ALA A 60 -9.62 -0.47 0.13
C ALA A 60 -9.83 0.91 -0.54
N THR A 61 -9.97 1.95 0.26
CA THR A 61 -9.98 3.34 -0.20
C THR A 61 -8.57 3.78 -0.58
N GLY A 62 -8.44 4.65 -1.55
CA GLY A 62 -7.12 5.21 -1.87
C GLY A 62 -6.63 6.11 -0.73
N SER A 63 -5.33 6.07 -0.47
CA SER A 63 -4.66 6.84 0.60
C SER A 63 -4.63 8.37 0.38
N LYS A 64 -5.35 8.89 -0.59
CA LYS A 64 -5.44 10.33 -0.87
C LYS A 64 -6.24 11.11 0.16
N GLU A 65 -7.20 10.46 0.75
CA GLU A 65 -8.15 11.07 1.68
C GLU A 65 -8.08 10.29 2.99
N ASP A 66 -8.14 11.02 4.09
CA ASP A 66 -8.34 10.40 5.39
C ASP A 66 -9.64 9.58 5.35
N ILE A 67 -9.71 8.49 6.09
CA ILE A 67 -10.97 7.77 6.29
C ILE A 67 -11.97 8.80 6.79
N THR A 68 -13.05 8.98 6.03
CA THR A 68 -14.06 9.98 6.34
C THR A 68 -15.20 9.43 7.18
N ASP A 69 -15.26 8.11 7.34
CA ASP A 69 -16.33 7.45 8.09
C ASP A 69 -15.83 6.95 9.45
N ASP A 70 -16.09 7.72 10.50
CA ASP A 70 -15.73 7.38 11.88
C ASP A 70 -16.46 6.13 12.39
N ASN A 71 -17.50 5.65 11.70
CA ASN A 71 -18.19 4.41 12.08
C ASN A 71 -17.33 3.16 11.80
N LEU A 72 -16.27 3.26 11.02
CA LEU A 72 -15.35 2.13 10.78
C LEU A 72 -14.70 1.61 12.06
N ARG A 73 -14.53 2.44 13.08
CA ARG A 73 -14.02 2.03 14.40
C ARG A 73 -14.87 0.95 15.10
N TYR A 74 -16.16 0.86 14.77
CA TYR A 74 -17.09 -0.13 15.37
C TYR A 74 -17.07 -1.49 14.67
N PHE A 75 -16.10 -1.71 13.79
CA PHE A 75 -15.90 -2.95 13.06
C PHE A 75 -14.46 -3.43 13.21
N ASN A 76 -14.27 -4.74 13.15
CA ASN A 76 -12.93 -5.25 12.90
C ASN A 76 -12.54 -4.89 11.47
N THR A 77 -11.36 -4.29 11.30
CA THR A 77 -10.95 -3.79 9.97
C THR A 77 -9.57 -4.29 9.58
N VAL A 78 -9.37 -4.42 8.27
CA VAL A 78 -8.04 -4.60 7.66
C VAL A 78 -7.88 -3.56 6.57
N ASP A 79 -6.83 -2.75 6.65
CA ASP A 79 -6.65 -1.56 5.84
C ASP A 79 -5.28 -1.51 5.17
N SER A 80 -5.25 -1.11 3.91
CA SER A 80 -4.03 -0.95 3.11
C SER A 80 -3.51 0.50 3.05
N TYR A 81 -3.79 1.32 4.06
CA TYR A 81 -3.35 2.71 4.13
C TYR A 81 -1.82 2.83 4.13
N ASP A 82 -1.26 3.72 3.30
CA ASP A 82 0.19 3.83 3.05
C ASP A 82 0.78 5.25 3.19
N VAL A 83 0.04 6.22 3.74
CA VAL A 83 0.54 7.57 3.96
C VAL A 83 1.24 7.69 5.30
N HIS A 84 2.56 7.49 5.31
CA HIS A 84 3.39 7.45 6.52
C HIS A 84 3.22 8.67 7.45
N GLN A 85 3.08 9.88 6.90
CA GLN A 85 2.93 11.11 7.69
C GLN A 85 1.60 11.23 8.44
N ARG A 86 0.62 10.40 8.11
CA ARG A 86 -0.74 10.43 8.68
C ARG A 86 -1.14 9.12 9.36
N ILE A 87 -0.24 8.16 9.47
CA ILE A 87 -0.54 6.84 10.06
C ILE A 87 -1.05 6.99 11.49
N ASP A 88 -0.45 7.84 12.32
CA ASP A 88 -0.85 7.99 13.71
C ASP A 88 -2.27 8.58 13.82
N SER A 89 -2.58 9.62 13.06
CA SER A 89 -3.93 10.19 13.04
C SER A 89 -4.96 9.20 12.48
N HIS A 90 -4.56 8.36 11.55
CA HIS A 90 -5.39 7.31 10.98
C HIS A 90 -5.67 6.19 12.00
N LYS A 91 -4.65 5.77 12.75
CA LYS A 91 -4.78 4.81 13.86
C LYS A 91 -5.77 5.31 14.93
N GLU A 92 -5.63 6.58 15.35
CA GLU A 92 -6.54 7.17 16.35
C GLU A 92 -8.01 7.17 15.90
N ARG A 93 -8.30 7.35 14.62
CA ARG A 93 -9.67 7.33 14.08
C ARG A 93 -10.30 5.93 14.08
N LEU A 94 -9.51 4.88 13.99
CA LEU A 94 -9.96 3.49 13.99
C LEU A 94 -9.95 2.86 15.37
N LYS A 95 -9.44 3.57 16.38
CA LYS A 95 -9.27 3.03 17.72
C LYS A 95 -10.61 2.81 18.42
N ASP A 96 -10.82 1.57 18.88
CA ASP A 96 -11.90 1.16 19.75
C ASP A 96 -11.44 -0.09 20.53
N ASP A 97 -11.79 -0.18 21.82
CA ASP A 97 -11.32 -1.27 22.68
C ASP A 97 -12.09 -2.59 22.47
N ASN A 98 -13.19 -2.55 21.74
CA ASN A 98 -14.03 -3.71 21.45
C ASN A 98 -13.82 -4.31 20.08
N THR A 99 -13.02 -3.67 19.23
CA THR A 99 -12.75 -4.11 17.85
C THR A 99 -11.25 -4.18 17.59
N LEU A 100 -10.86 -4.90 16.54
CA LEU A 100 -9.48 -4.98 16.08
C LEU A 100 -9.38 -4.32 14.71
N SER A 101 -8.56 -3.28 14.60
CA SER A 101 -8.21 -2.63 13.33
C SER A 101 -6.75 -2.89 12.99
N ILE A 102 -6.49 -3.58 11.86
CA ILE A 102 -5.12 -3.82 11.38
C ILE A 102 -4.85 -2.88 10.22
N VAL A 103 -3.99 -1.89 10.43
CA VAL A 103 -3.69 -0.82 9.46
C VAL A 103 -2.41 -1.07 8.70
N SER A 104 -2.23 -0.42 7.55
CA SER A 104 -1.02 -0.46 6.73
C SER A 104 -0.67 -1.87 6.21
N VAL A 105 -1.69 -2.66 5.90
CA VAL A 105 -1.54 -4.03 5.40
C VAL A 105 -1.32 -4.02 3.89
N GLY A 106 -0.09 -4.23 3.48
CA GLY A 106 0.31 -4.30 2.09
C GLY A 106 1.67 -4.97 1.93
N TRP A 107 2.28 -4.80 0.77
CA TRP A 107 3.63 -5.32 0.58
C TRP A 107 4.70 -4.34 1.10
N ASP A 108 4.41 -3.02 1.07
CA ASP A 108 5.20 -1.97 1.73
C ASP A 108 4.36 -0.68 1.88
N PRO A 109 3.92 -0.36 3.11
CA PRO A 109 4.13 -1.07 4.37
C PRO A 109 3.48 -2.47 4.40
N GLY A 110 4.02 -3.33 5.26
CA GLY A 110 3.57 -4.70 5.48
C GLY A 110 4.70 -5.72 5.37
N ILE A 111 4.72 -6.55 4.31
CA ILE A 111 5.72 -7.63 4.17
C ILE A 111 7.16 -7.12 4.24
N LEU A 112 7.49 -6.05 3.51
CA LEU A 112 8.84 -5.47 3.59
C LEU A 112 9.11 -4.81 4.95
N SER A 113 8.09 -4.33 5.65
CA SER A 113 8.25 -3.79 7.00
C SER A 113 8.68 -4.87 7.99
N ILE A 114 8.04 -6.04 7.94
CA ILE A 114 8.40 -7.22 8.74
C ILE A 114 9.84 -7.65 8.42
N GLN A 115 10.18 -7.76 7.14
CA GLN A 115 11.52 -8.13 6.70
C GLN A 115 12.58 -7.14 7.19
N ARG A 116 12.31 -5.83 7.09
CA ARG A 116 13.20 -4.79 7.61
C ARG A 116 13.38 -4.89 9.13
N ALA A 117 12.30 -5.10 9.88
CA ALA A 117 12.35 -5.22 11.32
C ALA A 117 13.21 -6.42 11.76
N LEU A 118 13.00 -7.59 11.15
CA LEU A 118 13.81 -8.78 11.39
C LEU A 118 15.30 -8.54 11.09
N CYS A 119 15.63 -7.97 9.93
CA CYS A 119 17.00 -7.66 9.56
C CYS A 119 17.62 -6.62 10.51
N ASN A 120 16.88 -5.58 10.88
CA ASN A 120 17.35 -4.52 11.76
C ASN A 120 17.62 -5.03 13.19
N SER A 121 16.88 -6.03 13.67
CA SER A 121 17.11 -6.64 14.98
C SER A 121 18.45 -7.41 15.06
N LEU A 122 19.01 -7.81 13.92
CA LEU A 122 20.23 -8.59 13.81
C LEU A 122 21.44 -7.76 13.35
N SER A 123 21.25 -6.56 12.84
CA SER A 123 22.29 -5.77 12.17
C SER A 123 22.47 -4.39 12.79
N ASN A 124 23.73 -4.09 13.14
CA ASN A 124 24.15 -2.74 13.49
C ASN A 124 24.54 -1.90 12.25
N ASN A 125 24.59 -2.50 11.07
CA ASN A 125 25.04 -1.85 9.83
C ASN A 125 23.89 -1.23 9.01
N GLY A 126 22.66 -1.28 9.53
CA GLY A 126 21.47 -0.75 8.88
C GLY A 126 20.82 -1.70 7.88
N VAL A 127 19.61 -1.30 7.46
CA VAL A 127 18.81 -2.00 6.46
C VAL A 127 18.52 -1.05 5.30
N TYR A 128 18.82 -1.46 4.10
CA TYR A 128 18.66 -0.66 2.89
C TYR A 128 17.51 -1.19 2.06
N THR A 129 16.56 -0.32 1.69
CA THR A 129 15.41 -0.71 0.86
C THR A 129 15.45 0.04 -0.45
N PHE A 130 15.26 -0.70 -1.54
CA PHE A 130 15.18 -0.18 -2.90
C PHE A 130 13.84 -0.56 -3.53
N TRP A 131 13.07 0.45 -3.93
CA TRP A 131 11.80 0.27 -4.62
C TRP A 131 11.98 0.43 -6.12
N GLY A 132 11.33 -0.43 -6.91
CA GLY A 132 11.32 -0.33 -8.38
C GLY A 132 12.24 -1.37 -9.05
N LYS A 133 12.34 -1.32 -10.37
CA LYS A 133 11.62 -0.42 -11.26
C LYS A 133 10.11 -0.70 -11.15
N GLY A 134 9.32 0.35 -10.90
CA GLY A 134 7.86 0.20 -10.82
C GLY A 134 7.13 1.53 -10.74
N VAL A 135 5.83 1.47 -11.01
CA VAL A 135 4.94 2.64 -10.95
C VAL A 135 4.63 2.98 -9.50
N SER A 136 4.92 4.21 -9.09
CA SER A 136 4.44 4.75 -7.83
C SER A 136 3.09 5.44 -8.02
N GLN A 137 2.05 4.88 -7.43
CA GLN A 137 0.69 5.42 -7.54
C GLN A 137 0.59 6.79 -6.84
N GLY A 138 1.13 6.91 -5.62
CA GLY A 138 1.12 8.16 -4.85
C GLY A 138 1.84 9.30 -5.58
N HIS A 139 3.04 9.06 -6.09
CA HIS A 139 3.79 10.06 -6.86
C HIS A 139 3.10 10.43 -8.17
N SER A 140 2.50 9.45 -8.88
CA SER A 140 1.73 9.72 -10.09
C SER A 140 0.52 10.60 -9.79
N ASN A 141 -0.15 10.33 -8.69
CA ASN A 141 -1.28 11.12 -8.23
C ASN A 141 -0.87 12.55 -7.86
N ALA A 142 0.28 12.74 -7.19
CA ALA A 142 0.80 14.06 -6.86
C ALA A 142 1.10 14.88 -8.13
N LEU A 143 1.66 14.27 -9.16
CA LEU A 143 1.86 14.92 -10.46
C LEU A 143 0.55 15.38 -11.10
N MET A 144 -0.51 14.57 -11.00
CA MET A 144 -1.82 14.90 -11.58
C MET A 144 -2.56 16.03 -10.83
N GLN A 145 -2.10 16.42 -9.62
CA GLN A 145 -2.63 17.58 -8.90
C GLN A 145 -2.00 18.91 -9.36
N ILE A 146 -0.93 18.87 -10.13
CA ILE A 146 -0.29 20.09 -10.65
C ILE A 146 -1.20 20.70 -11.72
N GLU A 147 -1.54 21.98 -11.56
CA GLU A 147 -2.34 22.72 -12.53
C GLU A 147 -1.72 22.67 -13.93
N GLY A 148 -2.52 22.31 -14.94
CA GLY A 148 -2.10 22.18 -16.33
C GLY A 148 -1.59 20.77 -16.72
N VAL A 149 -1.45 19.85 -15.77
CA VAL A 149 -1.20 18.43 -16.05
C VAL A 149 -2.53 17.76 -16.40
N LYS A 150 -2.58 17.14 -17.58
CA LYS A 150 -3.74 16.41 -18.10
C LYS A 150 -3.69 14.93 -17.71
N ASP A 151 -2.49 14.36 -17.70
CA ASP A 151 -2.23 12.97 -17.31
C ASP A 151 -0.75 12.81 -16.95
N ALA A 152 -0.44 11.91 -16.03
CA ALA A 152 0.93 11.65 -15.58
C ALA A 152 1.13 10.25 -15.03
N ILE A 153 2.36 9.74 -15.16
CA ILE A 153 2.80 8.51 -14.51
C ILE A 153 4.25 8.65 -14.05
N GLN A 154 4.53 8.16 -12.85
CA GLN A 154 5.87 8.18 -12.28
C GLN A 154 6.37 6.77 -12.03
N PHE A 155 7.63 6.51 -12.41
CA PHE A 155 8.36 5.30 -12.09
C PHE A 155 9.47 5.58 -11.09
N THR A 156 9.53 4.81 -10.02
CA THR A 156 10.69 4.75 -9.14
C THR A 156 11.68 3.76 -9.71
N VAL A 157 12.92 4.20 -9.89
CA VAL A 157 14.01 3.39 -10.46
C VAL A 157 15.18 3.36 -9.49
N PRO A 158 15.56 2.19 -8.94
CA PRO A 158 16.68 2.09 -8.02
C PRO A 158 18.01 2.35 -8.73
N ASN A 159 18.91 3.01 -8.01
CA ASN A 159 20.25 3.30 -8.49
C ASN A 159 21.16 2.06 -8.30
N ARG A 160 21.68 1.51 -9.38
CA ARG A 160 22.57 0.33 -9.35
C ARG A 160 23.85 0.54 -8.53
N LYS A 161 24.41 1.78 -8.52
CA LYS A 161 25.57 2.10 -7.69
C LYS A 161 25.18 2.09 -6.21
N ALA A 162 24.03 2.65 -5.86
CA ALA A 162 23.51 2.61 -4.49
C ALA A 162 23.27 1.18 -3.99
N ILE A 163 22.73 0.29 -4.82
CA ILE A 163 22.57 -1.14 -4.48
C ILE A 163 23.94 -1.80 -4.21
N ARG A 164 24.96 -1.51 -5.03
CA ARG A 164 26.31 -2.05 -4.79
C ARG A 164 26.93 -1.55 -3.48
N LEU A 165 26.76 -0.28 -3.17
CA LEU A 165 27.21 0.30 -1.90
C LEU A 165 26.48 -0.31 -0.71
N ALA A 166 25.17 -0.50 -0.81
CA ALA A 166 24.35 -1.11 0.23
C ALA A 166 24.77 -2.55 0.54
N ARG A 167 25.20 -3.34 -0.47
CA ARG A 167 25.81 -4.67 -0.26
C ARG A 167 27.11 -4.65 0.52
N GLN A 168 27.77 -3.51 0.57
CA GLN A 168 28.99 -3.26 1.35
C GLN A 168 28.70 -2.59 2.71
N GLY A 169 27.41 -2.44 3.08
CA GLY A 169 26.99 -1.75 4.30
C GLY A 169 27.09 -0.23 4.21
N ILE A 170 27.18 0.34 3.00
CA ILE A 170 27.34 1.79 2.78
C ILE A 170 26.03 2.40 2.27
N ALA A 171 25.53 3.38 2.97
CA ALA A 171 24.36 4.16 2.54
C ALA A 171 24.67 5.03 1.30
N SER A 172 23.64 5.37 0.56
CA SER A 172 23.72 6.30 -0.56
C SER A 172 22.68 7.39 -0.41
N ASP A 173 23.07 8.65 -0.63
CA ASP A 173 22.16 9.80 -0.59
C ASP A 173 21.17 9.80 -1.77
N THR A 174 21.44 9.02 -2.81
CA THR A 174 20.62 8.94 -4.02
C THR A 174 20.20 7.51 -4.34
N PRO A 175 19.43 6.84 -3.47
CA PRO A 175 19.08 5.44 -3.66
C PRO A 175 18.17 5.21 -4.88
N HIS A 176 17.39 6.22 -5.29
CA HIS A 176 16.42 6.13 -6.37
C HIS A 176 16.45 7.33 -7.30
N THR A 177 16.05 7.12 -8.54
CA THR A 177 15.71 8.17 -9.52
C THR A 177 14.19 8.16 -9.72
N ARG A 178 13.57 9.34 -9.72
CA ARG A 178 12.16 9.54 -10.06
C ARG A 178 12.04 9.82 -11.56
N VAL A 179 11.38 8.96 -12.32
CA VAL A 179 11.19 9.12 -13.76
C VAL A 179 9.72 9.45 -14.01
N CYS A 180 9.44 10.68 -14.43
CA CYS A 180 8.11 11.24 -14.62
C CYS A 180 7.79 11.36 -16.11
N TYR A 181 6.65 10.83 -16.53
CA TYR A 181 6.07 11.07 -17.84
C TYR A 181 4.81 11.90 -17.64
N ILE A 182 4.75 13.07 -18.31
CA ILE A 182 3.71 14.07 -18.09
C ILE A 182 3.11 14.50 -19.41
N ASN A 183 1.78 14.51 -19.50
CA ASN A 183 1.02 15.12 -20.57
C ASN A 183 0.49 16.48 -20.13
N CYS A 184 0.87 17.53 -20.85
CA CYS A 184 0.42 18.90 -20.63
C CYS A 184 0.54 19.73 -21.88
N ASP A 185 0.02 20.96 -21.86
CA ASP A 185 0.21 21.91 -22.96
C ASP A 185 1.67 22.36 -23.07
N LYS A 186 2.14 22.55 -24.31
CA LYS A 186 3.56 22.88 -24.57
C LYS A 186 4.03 24.15 -23.83
N GLY A 187 3.19 25.16 -23.77
CA GLY A 187 3.51 26.43 -23.09
C GLY A 187 3.65 26.35 -21.58
N LYS A 188 3.12 25.30 -20.92
CA LYS A 188 3.19 25.12 -19.45
C LYS A 188 4.33 24.20 -18.99
N ARG A 189 5.14 23.67 -19.91
CA ARG A 189 6.14 22.62 -19.59
C ARG A 189 7.18 23.06 -18.57
N GLU A 190 7.71 24.28 -18.70
CA GLU A 190 8.77 24.76 -17.80
C GLU A 190 8.22 25.06 -16.42
N GLU A 191 7.06 25.68 -16.33
CA GLU A 191 6.35 25.91 -15.06
C GLU A 191 6.08 24.57 -14.34
N ILE A 192 5.55 23.59 -15.06
CA ILE A 192 5.27 22.25 -14.48
C ILE A 192 6.56 21.57 -14.07
N ARG A 193 7.64 21.66 -14.85
CA ARG A 193 8.95 21.13 -14.49
C ARG A 193 9.41 21.68 -13.15
N GLN A 194 9.34 23.00 -12.96
CA GLN A 194 9.75 23.64 -11.71
C GLN A 194 8.87 23.20 -10.54
N LYS A 195 7.55 23.18 -10.71
CA LYS A 195 6.60 22.68 -9.68
C LYS A 195 6.89 21.23 -9.27
N VAL A 196 7.29 20.37 -10.19
CA VAL A 196 7.68 18.99 -9.89
C VAL A 196 8.96 18.96 -9.07
N LEU A 197 10.01 19.69 -9.48
CA LEU A 197 11.31 19.68 -8.80
C LEU A 197 11.22 20.24 -7.38
N ASP A 198 10.37 21.22 -7.15
CA ASP A 198 10.18 21.89 -5.86
C ASP A 198 9.18 21.18 -4.94
N MET A 199 8.46 20.16 -5.43
CA MET A 199 7.42 19.49 -4.67
C MET A 199 8.01 18.72 -3.49
N PRO A 200 7.70 19.14 -2.24
CA PRO A 200 8.22 18.50 -1.04
C PRO A 200 7.66 17.07 -0.90
N TYR A 201 8.38 16.24 -0.17
CA TYR A 201 8.05 14.84 0.15
C TYR A 201 8.05 13.86 -1.03
N TYR A 202 7.83 14.34 -2.26
CA TYR A 202 7.71 13.48 -3.44
C TYR A 202 8.94 13.54 -4.36
N PHE A 203 9.42 14.75 -4.68
CA PHE A 203 10.46 14.94 -5.71
C PHE A 203 11.65 15.76 -5.24
N LYS A 204 11.44 16.76 -4.36
CA LYS A 204 12.51 17.61 -3.85
C LYS A 204 13.57 16.77 -3.13
N GLY A 205 14.84 16.94 -3.51
CA GLY A 205 15.97 16.19 -2.95
C GLY A 205 16.26 14.85 -3.62
N TYR A 206 15.47 14.42 -4.62
CA TYR A 206 15.75 13.23 -5.42
C TYR A 206 16.25 13.58 -6.81
N PRO A 207 17.05 12.70 -7.46
CA PRO A 207 17.28 12.78 -8.90
C PRO A 207 15.95 12.57 -9.66
N VAL A 208 15.54 13.56 -10.45
CA VAL A 208 14.29 13.54 -11.23
C VAL A 208 14.58 13.62 -12.71
N LYS A 209 13.94 12.75 -13.50
CA LYS A 209 13.91 12.80 -14.97
C LYS A 209 12.48 13.06 -15.41
N ILE A 210 12.25 14.13 -16.17
CA ILE A 210 10.91 14.53 -16.63
C ILE A 210 10.86 14.45 -18.14
N PHE A 211 9.87 13.70 -18.65
CA PHE A 211 9.58 13.54 -20.06
C PHE A 211 8.15 14.02 -20.35
N PHE A 212 8.03 15.00 -21.23
CA PHE A 212 6.72 15.45 -21.72
C PHE A 212 6.31 14.60 -22.91
N VAL A 213 5.19 13.89 -22.79
CA VAL A 213 4.74 12.89 -23.76
C VAL A 213 3.23 13.03 -24.04
N SER A 214 2.73 12.33 -25.04
CA SER A 214 1.28 12.27 -25.34
C SER A 214 0.52 11.47 -24.30
N GLY A 215 -0.77 11.75 -24.15
CA GLY A 215 -1.67 10.98 -23.27
C GLY A 215 -1.77 9.50 -23.69
N GLU A 216 -1.67 9.20 -24.99
CA GLU A 216 -1.63 7.82 -25.48
C GLU A 216 -0.42 7.06 -24.92
N LYS A 217 0.76 7.66 -24.92
CA LYS A 217 1.96 7.06 -24.33
C LYS A 217 1.78 6.79 -22.84
N ILE A 218 1.15 7.71 -22.10
CA ILE A 218 0.87 7.50 -20.68
C ILE A 218 -0.11 6.35 -20.47
N ARG A 219 -1.19 6.26 -21.25
CA ARG A 219 -2.13 5.12 -21.19
C ARG A 219 -1.44 3.78 -21.44
N THR A 220 -0.53 3.71 -22.40
CA THR A 220 0.29 2.51 -22.64
C THR A 220 1.18 2.16 -21.44
N LEU A 221 1.80 3.16 -20.80
CA LEU A 221 2.62 2.95 -19.61
C LEU A 221 1.80 2.44 -18.41
N TRP A 222 0.55 2.89 -18.26
CA TRP A 222 -0.35 2.44 -17.22
C TRP A 222 -0.81 0.97 -17.35
N GLN A 223 -0.63 0.36 -18.51
CA GLN A 223 -0.93 -1.08 -18.71
C GLN A 223 0.03 -1.99 -17.95
N ASN A 224 1.25 -1.51 -17.67
CA ASN A 224 2.24 -2.27 -16.91
C ASN A 224 2.38 -1.70 -15.49
N THR A 225 1.72 -2.34 -14.52
CA THR A 225 1.74 -1.98 -13.10
C THR A 225 2.69 -2.85 -12.28
N SER A 226 3.65 -3.52 -12.92
CA SER A 226 4.66 -4.31 -12.23
C SER A 226 5.49 -3.43 -11.27
N HIS A 227 5.87 -4.00 -10.14
CA HIS A 227 6.73 -3.34 -9.16
C HIS A 227 7.73 -4.32 -8.55
N LYS A 228 8.84 -3.80 -8.06
CA LYS A 228 9.87 -4.59 -7.37
C LYS A 228 10.25 -3.92 -6.07
N GLY A 229 10.62 -4.72 -5.10
CA GLY A 229 11.23 -4.31 -3.84
C GLY A 229 12.47 -5.15 -3.57
N LEU A 230 13.51 -4.54 -3.02
CA LEU A 230 14.73 -5.20 -2.60
C LEU A 230 15.13 -4.66 -1.23
N THR A 231 15.22 -5.51 -0.23
CA THR A 231 15.76 -5.18 1.08
C THR A 231 17.11 -5.88 1.24
N LEU A 232 18.13 -5.11 1.60
CA LEU A 232 19.48 -5.57 1.83
C LEU A 232 19.87 -5.29 3.28
N SER A 233 20.50 -6.26 3.93
CA SER A 233 21.10 -6.10 5.24
C SER A 233 22.25 -7.07 5.41
N GLY A 234 23.16 -6.80 6.33
CA GLY A 234 24.26 -7.70 6.61
C GLY A 234 25.00 -7.35 7.90
N GLY A 235 25.79 -8.29 8.37
CA GLY A 235 26.69 -8.18 9.53
C GLY A 235 28.06 -8.71 9.20
N CYS A 236 28.87 -8.91 10.22
CA CYS A 236 30.25 -9.42 10.06
C CYS A 236 30.34 -10.85 9.50
N CYS A 237 29.29 -11.66 9.67
CA CYS A 237 29.27 -13.09 9.32
C CYS A 237 28.03 -13.52 8.52
N TRP A 238 27.15 -12.59 8.13
CA TRP A 238 25.93 -12.90 7.42
C TRP A 238 25.55 -11.78 6.45
N HIS A 239 24.76 -12.15 5.42
CA HIS A 239 24.18 -11.26 4.44
C HIS A 239 22.76 -11.72 4.13
N SER A 240 21.84 -10.78 4.01
CA SER A 240 20.44 -11.04 3.66
C SER A 240 20.01 -10.15 2.49
N GLU A 241 19.47 -10.76 1.44
CA GLU A 241 18.79 -10.07 0.36
C GLU A 241 17.37 -10.64 0.23
N TYR A 242 16.37 -9.79 0.43
CA TYR A 242 15.00 -10.14 0.17
C TYR A 242 14.49 -9.38 -1.06
N SER A 243 14.20 -10.10 -2.13
CA SER A 243 13.72 -9.54 -3.39
C SER A 243 12.27 -9.92 -3.62
N LEU A 244 11.44 -8.92 -3.89
CA LEU A 244 10.03 -9.07 -4.19
C LEU A 244 9.73 -8.53 -5.59
N HIS A 245 8.96 -9.26 -6.38
CA HIS A 245 8.48 -8.83 -7.68
C HIS A 245 6.99 -9.12 -7.82
N THR A 246 6.21 -8.11 -8.10
CA THR A 246 4.79 -8.24 -8.44
C THR A 246 4.53 -7.75 -9.87
N THR A 247 3.71 -8.49 -10.60
CA THR A 247 3.21 -8.10 -11.93
C THR A 247 1.91 -7.30 -11.84
N ASN A 248 1.18 -7.44 -10.72
CA ASN A 248 -0.06 -6.71 -10.46
C ASN A 248 -0.10 -6.27 -8.99
N ASN A 249 0.28 -5.02 -8.76
CA ASN A 249 0.36 -4.44 -7.43
C ASN A 249 -0.97 -4.51 -6.66
N ALA A 250 -2.09 -4.21 -7.32
CA ALA A 250 -3.40 -4.20 -6.66
C ALA A 250 -3.85 -5.62 -6.23
N LEU A 251 -3.60 -6.62 -7.08
CA LEU A 251 -3.91 -8.01 -6.74
C LEU A 251 -3.02 -8.51 -5.60
N PHE A 252 -1.73 -8.19 -5.64
CA PHE A 252 -0.81 -8.62 -4.59
C PHE A 252 -1.17 -7.98 -3.24
N THR A 253 -1.50 -6.68 -3.20
CA THR A 253 -2.01 -6.02 -1.99
C THR A 253 -3.29 -6.70 -1.48
N ALA A 254 -4.23 -7.02 -2.37
CA ALA A 254 -5.47 -7.71 -2.01
C ALA A 254 -5.21 -9.11 -1.42
N GLN A 255 -4.26 -9.87 -1.95
CA GLN A 255 -3.87 -11.19 -1.42
C GLN A 255 -3.26 -11.07 -0.02
N ILE A 256 -2.44 -10.04 0.23
CA ILE A 256 -1.88 -9.78 1.56
C ILE A 256 -3.01 -9.40 2.53
N MET A 257 -3.89 -8.47 2.14
CA MET A 257 -5.06 -8.12 2.96
C MET A 257 -5.90 -9.35 3.32
N LEU A 258 -6.12 -10.25 2.35
CA LEU A 258 -6.88 -11.48 2.58
C LEU A 258 -6.24 -12.34 3.69
N SER A 259 -4.91 -12.46 3.74
CA SER A 259 -4.21 -13.22 4.78
C SER A 259 -4.47 -12.64 6.18
N TYR A 260 -4.48 -11.29 6.29
CA TYR A 260 -4.80 -10.63 7.56
C TYR A 260 -6.29 -10.72 7.89
N ILE A 261 -7.19 -10.63 6.93
CA ILE A 261 -8.63 -10.83 7.12
C ILE A 261 -8.89 -12.22 7.73
N LYS A 262 -8.24 -13.26 7.19
CA LYS A 262 -8.32 -14.63 7.72
C LYS A 262 -7.75 -14.77 9.14
N ALA A 263 -6.80 -13.92 9.51
CA ALA A 263 -6.19 -13.93 10.84
C ALA A 263 -7.11 -13.30 11.91
N VAL A 264 -7.96 -12.34 11.56
CA VAL A 264 -8.78 -11.56 12.50
C VAL A 264 -9.56 -12.42 13.51
N PRO A 265 -10.31 -13.47 13.11
CA PRO A 265 -11.05 -14.27 14.11
C PRO A 265 -10.16 -14.95 15.15
N ARG A 266 -8.97 -15.42 14.73
CA ARG A 266 -8.01 -16.06 15.65
C ARG A 266 -7.35 -15.06 16.57
N LEU A 267 -7.05 -13.87 16.06
CA LEU A 267 -6.50 -12.76 16.85
C LEU A 267 -7.49 -12.32 17.94
N ILE A 268 -8.75 -12.13 17.57
CA ILE A 268 -9.81 -11.76 18.54
C ILE A 268 -10.00 -12.85 19.59
N ALA A 269 -10.01 -14.12 19.20
CA ALA A 269 -10.11 -15.24 20.13
C ALA A 269 -8.95 -15.28 21.14
N ASP A 270 -7.78 -14.79 20.75
CA ASP A 270 -6.59 -14.66 21.61
C ASP A 270 -6.49 -13.29 22.31
N GLY A 271 -7.58 -12.47 22.28
CA GLY A 271 -7.70 -11.22 23.03
C GLY A 271 -7.12 -9.97 22.37
N TYR A 272 -6.82 -10.01 21.08
CA TYR A 272 -6.35 -8.81 20.37
C TYR A 272 -7.51 -7.84 20.12
N THR A 273 -7.34 -6.59 20.53
CA THR A 273 -8.28 -5.46 20.31
C THR A 273 -7.50 -4.18 20.01
N GLY A 274 -8.21 -3.11 19.67
CA GLY A 274 -7.63 -1.80 19.39
C GLY A 274 -7.03 -1.73 17.98
N VAL A 275 -5.92 -1.02 17.84
CA VAL A 275 -5.26 -0.81 16.54
C VAL A 275 -3.89 -1.45 16.54
N ALA A 276 -3.64 -2.26 15.53
CA ALA A 276 -2.38 -2.95 15.28
C ALA A 276 -1.87 -2.62 13.87
N ASP A 277 -0.60 -2.85 13.62
CA ASP A 277 -0.01 -2.88 12.27
C ASP A 277 0.68 -4.23 12.02
N PRO A 278 1.24 -4.47 10.81
CA PRO A 278 1.86 -5.74 10.48
C PRO A 278 3.01 -6.19 11.41
N LEU A 279 3.65 -5.27 12.13
CA LEU A 279 4.70 -5.61 13.08
C LEU A 279 4.15 -6.10 14.43
N ASP A 280 2.92 -5.72 14.77
CA ASP A 280 2.24 -6.15 15.99
C ASP A 280 1.61 -7.55 15.85
N ILE A 281 1.43 -8.04 14.62
CA ILE A 281 0.78 -9.31 14.34
C ILE A 281 1.82 -10.44 14.21
N PRO A 282 1.85 -11.41 15.13
CA PRO A 282 2.73 -12.56 14.98
C PRO A 282 2.43 -13.35 13.69
N VAL A 283 3.48 -13.66 12.94
CA VAL A 283 3.39 -14.32 11.62
C VAL A 283 2.59 -15.64 11.67
N LYS A 284 2.58 -16.33 12.82
CA LYS A 284 1.80 -17.56 13.04
C LYS A 284 0.31 -17.43 12.72
N TYR A 285 -0.28 -16.22 12.84
CA TYR A 285 -1.69 -15.97 12.49
C TYR A 285 -1.94 -15.84 11.00
N LEU A 286 -0.90 -15.54 10.21
CA LEU A 286 -1.01 -15.42 8.75
C LEU A 286 -0.90 -16.78 8.05
N VAL A 287 -0.49 -17.83 8.76
CA VAL A 287 -0.29 -19.18 8.23
C VAL A 287 -1.43 -20.09 8.66
N GLU A 288 -2.10 -20.73 7.72
CA GLU A 288 -3.17 -21.70 8.00
C GLU A 288 -2.60 -23.07 8.42
N ASN A 289 -1.48 -23.46 7.86
CA ASN A 289 -0.85 -24.75 8.15
C ASN A 289 0.38 -24.58 9.07
N LYS A 290 0.29 -25.11 10.30
CA LYS A 290 1.36 -25.04 11.30
C LYS A 290 2.58 -25.93 11.01
N SER A 291 2.59 -26.70 9.92
CA SER A 291 3.69 -27.60 9.57
C SER A 291 4.95 -26.91 9.04
N MET A 292 5.02 -25.59 9.07
CA MET A 292 6.17 -24.80 8.62
C MET A 292 7.18 -24.47 9.73
N LEU A 293 6.96 -24.97 10.95
CA LEU A 293 7.89 -24.76 12.10
C LEU A 293 8.52 -26.09 12.52
#